data_12a7355e69e27abc16b75fdf70f5cc2c
#
_entry.id   12a7355e69e27abc16b75fdf70f5cc2c
#
_cell.length_a   1.000
_cell.length_b   1.000
_cell.length_c   1.000
_cell.angle_alpha   90.00
_cell.angle_beta   90.00
_cell.angle_gamma   90.00
#
_symmetry.space_group_name_H-M   'P 1'
#
loop_
_entity.id
_entity.type
_entity.pdbx_description
1 polymer ?
#
loop_
_entity_poly.entity_id
_entity_poly.type
_entity_poly.pdbx_seq_one_letter_code
_entity_poly.pdbx_strand_id
1 'polypeptide(L)'
;MLSHSPLFLYKGSFSIPKESIKLLSSLPILLMASPVAIALFLLFSSAFAVVSSVPCQDVLTLSKQGGAVPVRSDEEVRMLYLEWRAKNHPAENYLDLNEYRLEVFKENLQFVDEHNAAADRGEQSFRLGMNRFADLTNEEYRARFLGNFSQMRSTSRKISSRYLLREGDNLLDSIDWRENGAVVQVKNQARCGMLIIPSMVFVGSCWAFSAVAAIEGINQIVTGNLISLSEQELVDCDSGNRACNGGLMDNAFKFIINNGGINSEQNYPYIGQKGTCNTTKKNVHVVSIDSYEYVPRNNEKSLQKAVANQPVTVVIESAGRAFQLYRSVRFIQKINFCCESLAGKGIFTGACEIALDHGVTIVGYGTENDKDYWIVKNSWGENWGESGYIRMERNIAYSFGKCGIAMYPSYPVKESTNLLNLISKI
;
A
#
# COMPACT_ATOMS: atom_id res chain seq x y z
N MET A 1 -2.44 59.45 -10.67
CA MET A 1 -2.22 59.47 -9.21
C MET A 1 -2.16 58.00 -8.78
N LEU A 2 -0.94 57.49 -8.71
CA LEU A 2 -0.25 56.98 -7.49
C LEU A 2 -1.00 55.87 -6.77
N SER A 3 -0.53 54.66 -6.50
CA SER A 3 0.87 54.27 -6.15
C SER A 3 1.05 52.76 -6.27
N HIS A 4 2.22 52.38 -6.67
CA HIS A 4 2.84 51.07 -6.57
C HIS A 4 3.10 50.69 -5.10
N SER A 5 3.04 49.40 -4.79
CA SER A 5 3.89 48.79 -3.75
C SER A 5 4.15 47.31 -4.03
N PRO A 6 5.33 46.77 -3.74
CA PRO A 6 5.84 45.55 -4.32
C PRO A 6 5.75 44.32 -3.41
N LEU A 7 5.89 43.15 -4.07
CA LEU A 7 6.11 41.84 -3.47
C LEU A 7 7.26 41.80 -2.47
N PHE A 8 7.07 41.15 -1.36
CA PHE A 8 8.13 40.63 -0.49
C PHE A 8 8.17 39.10 -0.52
N LEU A 9 9.23 38.60 -1.16
CA LEU A 9 9.69 37.21 -1.06
C LEU A 9 10.35 37.01 0.32
N TYR A 10 9.82 36.10 1.12
CA TYR A 10 10.49 35.66 2.36
C TYR A 10 11.19 34.31 2.08
N LYS A 11 12.49 34.38 1.83
CA LYS A 11 13.42 33.25 1.98
C LYS A 11 13.89 33.21 3.42
N GLY A 12 13.34 32.32 4.24
CA GLY A 12 13.82 32.06 5.58
C GLY A 12 14.85 30.92 5.57
N SER A 13 16.13 31.24 5.51
CA SER A 13 17.19 30.31 5.90
C SER A 13 17.38 30.39 7.42
N PHE A 14 17.13 29.29 8.12
CA PHE A 14 17.46 29.15 9.53
C PHE A 14 18.98 29.01 9.68
N SER A 15 19.63 30.06 10.10
CA SER A 15 21.02 30.05 10.58
C SER A 15 21.01 30.03 12.12
N ILE A 16 21.61 29.01 12.71
CA ILE A 16 21.84 28.93 14.15
C ILE A 16 22.88 30.00 14.53
N PRO A 17 22.62 30.87 15.52
CA PRO A 17 23.57 31.90 15.92
C PRO A 17 24.85 31.28 16.51
N LYS A 18 25.99 31.69 16.00
CA LYS A 18 27.34 31.26 16.46
C LYS A 18 27.70 31.64 17.89
N GLU A 19 26.83 32.32 18.62
CA GLU A 19 27.08 32.72 20.01
C GLU A 19 26.79 31.67 21.06
N SER A 20 26.02 30.63 20.72
CA SER A 20 25.71 29.54 21.68
C SER A 20 26.87 28.56 21.90
N ILE A 21 27.93 28.62 21.09
CA ILE A 21 29.10 27.72 21.20
C ILE A 21 30.18 28.31 22.10
N LYS A 22 30.15 29.65 22.38
CA LYS A 22 31.14 30.29 23.25
C LYS A 22 30.84 30.23 24.76
N LEU A 23 29.64 29.79 25.16
CA LEU A 23 29.31 29.70 26.59
C LEU A 23 29.78 28.41 27.27
N LEU A 24 30.24 27.41 26.50
CA LEU A 24 30.72 26.13 27.05
C LEU A 24 32.25 26.10 27.27
N SER A 25 32.99 27.13 26.87
CA SER A 25 34.46 27.15 27.01
C SER A 25 35.00 28.06 28.14
N SER A 26 34.12 28.63 28.97
CA SER A 26 34.52 29.54 30.07
C SER A 26 33.99 29.20 31.45
N LEU A 27 33.67 27.93 31.71
CA LEU A 27 33.44 27.46 33.07
C LEU A 27 34.80 27.20 33.73
N PRO A 28 35.08 27.86 34.85
CA PRO A 28 36.39 27.69 35.52
C PRO A 28 36.52 26.27 36.05
N ILE A 29 37.66 25.65 35.74
CA ILE A 29 38.11 24.33 36.14
C ILE A 29 38.05 24.08 37.67
N LEU A 30 37.76 25.11 38.45
CA LEU A 30 37.74 25.06 39.93
C LEU A 30 36.48 24.47 40.56
N LEU A 31 35.42 24.17 39.77
CA LEU A 31 34.18 23.59 40.31
C LEU A 31 34.11 22.05 40.22
N MET A 32 35.14 21.43 39.63
CA MET A 32 35.21 19.95 39.49
C MET A 32 35.88 19.23 40.67
N ALA A 33 36.31 19.95 41.69
CA ALA A 33 37.05 19.37 42.84
C ALA A 33 36.19 19.14 44.09
N SER A 34 34.85 19.30 44.03
CA SER A 34 33.99 18.98 45.15
C SER A 34 33.55 17.50 45.08
N PRO A 35 33.78 16.70 46.12
CA PRO A 35 33.35 15.30 46.16
C PRO A 35 31.82 15.15 45.98
N VAL A 36 31.02 16.16 46.25
CA VAL A 36 29.59 16.17 46.04
C VAL A 36 29.24 16.31 44.53
N ALA A 37 29.99 17.09 43.76
CA ALA A 37 29.79 17.22 42.32
C ALA A 37 30.17 15.92 41.57
N ILE A 38 31.24 15.25 42.04
CA ILE A 38 31.65 13.94 41.49
C ILE A 38 30.62 12.87 41.83
N ALA A 39 30.07 12.87 43.08
CA ALA A 39 29.01 11.94 43.48
C ALA A 39 27.71 12.17 42.73
N LEU A 40 27.32 13.43 42.49
CA LEU A 40 26.16 13.75 41.66
C LEU A 40 26.36 13.36 40.18
N PHE A 41 27.56 13.57 39.62
CA PHE A 41 27.86 13.17 38.25
C PHE A 41 27.89 11.64 38.09
N LEU A 42 28.40 10.91 39.10
CA LEU A 42 28.36 9.44 39.11
C LEU A 42 26.95 8.89 39.35
N LEU A 43 26.10 9.57 40.13
CA LEU A 43 24.70 9.20 40.30
C LEU A 43 23.87 9.50 39.05
N PHE A 44 24.13 10.62 38.36
CA PHE A 44 23.49 10.90 37.07
C PHE A 44 24.00 10.00 35.95
N SER A 45 25.29 9.66 35.90
CA SER A 45 25.81 8.73 34.91
C SER A 45 25.35 7.28 35.15
N SER A 46 25.18 6.86 36.41
CA SER A 46 24.60 5.54 36.73
C SER A 46 23.08 5.50 36.47
N ALA A 47 22.34 6.59 36.69
CA ALA A 47 20.93 6.68 36.32
C ALA A 47 20.74 6.67 34.80
N PHE A 48 21.64 7.35 34.04
CA PHE A 48 21.62 7.28 32.57
C PHE A 48 22.06 5.91 32.03
N ALA A 49 22.97 5.21 32.70
CA ALA A 49 23.39 3.86 32.35
C ALA A 49 22.31 2.81 32.66
N VAL A 50 21.44 3.06 33.67
CA VAL A 50 20.32 2.17 33.98
C VAL A 50 19.13 2.37 33.04
N VAL A 51 18.92 3.58 32.49
CA VAL A 51 17.89 3.82 31.48
C VAL A 51 18.31 3.31 30.09
N SER A 52 19.62 3.17 29.81
CA SER A 52 20.14 2.64 28.54
C SER A 52 20.39 1.12 28.53
N SER A 53 20.09 0.43 29.60
CA SER A 53 20.24 -1.04 29.71
C SER A 53 18.94 -1.74 30.10
N VAL A 54 17.78 -1.30 29.56
CA VAL A 54 16.65 -2.21 29.41
C VAL A 54 17.08 -3.18 28.30
N PRO A 55 17.36 -4.46 28.64
CA PRO A 55 17.81 -5.37 27.62
C PRO A 55 16.70 -5.47 26.57
N CYS A 56 17.06 -5.45 25.31
CA CYS A 56 16.20 -5.78 24.17
C CYS A 56 15.57 -7.19 24.31
N GLN A 57 15.84 -7.86 25.41
CA GLN A 57 15.34 -9.17 25.78
C GLN A 57 13.86 -9.17 26.17
N ASP A 58 13.31 -8.10 26.73
CA ASP A 58 11.95 -8.15 27.30
C ASP A 58 10.85 -7.95 26.27
N VAL A 59 11.14 -7.29 25.13
CA VAL A 59 10.20 -7.21 23.99
C VAL A 59 10.36 -8.41 23.05
N LEU A 60 11.52 -9.10 23.08
CA LEU A 60 11.84 -10.27 22.25
C LEU A 60 11.60 -11.61 22.98
N THR A 61 11.48 -11.63 24.31
CA THR A 61 11.16 -12.85 25.05
C THR A 61 9.74 -13.33 24.86
N LEU A 62 8.83 -12.47 24.40
CA LEU A 62 7.49 -12.88 23.99
C LEU A 62 7.46 -13.67 22.66
N SER A 63 8.51 -13.59 21.83
CA SER A 63 8.59 -14.34 20.57
C SER A 63 9.45 -15.62 20.64
N LYS A 64 10.12 -15.88 21.75
CA LYS A 64 11.00 -17.06 21.93
C LYS A 64 10.38 -18.23 22.71
N GLN A 65 9.15 -18.09 23.17
CA GLN A 65 8.41 -19.22 23.77
C GLN A 65 7.63 -19.94 22.66
N GLY A 66 8.32 -20.76 21.89
CA GLY A 66 7.83 -21.89 21.11
C GLY A 66 6.40 -21.82 20.56
N GLY A 67 5.99 -20.73 19.86
CA GLY A 67 4.69 -20.66 19.19
C GLY A 67 3.46 -20.68 20.12
N ALA A 68 3.62 -20.30 21.39
CA ALA A 68 2.49 -20.12 22.30
C ALA A 68 1.78 -18.79 22.02
N VAL A 69 0.44 -18.81 22.17
CA VAL A 69 -0.36 -17.59 22.07
C VAL A 69 -0.12 -16.72 23.30
N PRO A 70 0.22 -15.42 23.15
CA PRO A 70 0.42 -14.54 24.30
C PRO A 70 -0.87 -14.38 25.13
N VAL A 71 -0.76 -14.48 26.45
CA VAL A 71 -1.86 -14.13 27.37
C VAL A 71 -1.67 -12.68 27.78
N ARG A 72 -2.60 -11.80 27.34
CA ARG A 72 -2.54 -10.35 27.59
C ARG A 72 -3.56 -9.94 28.65
N SER A 73 -3.19 -9.01 29.53
CA SER A 73 -4.15 -8.37 30.43
C SER A 73 -4.99 -7.32 29.70
N ASP A 74 -6.17 -7.00 30.23
CA ASP A 74 -7.01 -5.95 29.69
C ASP A 74 -6.30 -4.57 29.69
N GLU A 75 -5.47 -4.30 30.68
CA GLU A 75 -4.66 -3.07 30.74
C GLU A 75 -3.62 -3.03 29.61
N GLU A 76 -2.93 -4.14 29.35
CA GLU A 76 -1.98 -4.24 28.23
C GLU A 76 -2.69 -4.01 26.89
N VAL A 77 -3.85 -4.63 26.68
CA VAL A 77 -4.64 -4.44 25.46
C VAL A 77 -5.08 -2.99 25.29
N ARG A 78 -5.52 -2.34 26.37
CA ARG A 78 -5.90 -0.92 26.37
C ARG A 78 -4.73 -0.01 26.00
N MET A 79 -3.54 -0.26 26.54
CA MET A 79 -2.33 0.50 26.19
C MET A 79 -1.93 0.32 24.74
N LEU A 80 -1.96 -0.92 24.22
CA LEU A 80 -1.70 -1.22 22.81
C LEU A 80 -2.71 -0.53 21.88
N TYR A 81 -3.98 -0.48 22.27
CA TYR A 81 -5.02 0.23 21.50
C TYR A 81 -4.77 1.74 21.45
N LEU A 82 -4.42 2.35 22.56
CA LEU A 82 -4.12 3.79 22.62
C LEU A 82 -2.90 4.14 21.76
N GLU A 83 -1.84 3.34 21.84
CA GLU A 83 -0.65 3.51 20.99
C GLU A 83 -0.98 3.33 19.49
N TRP A 84 -1.73 2.29 19.15
CA TRP A 84 -2.18 2.05 17.79
C TRP A 84 -3.06 3.19 17.27
N ARG A 85 -3.99 3.69 18.09
CA ARG A 85 -4.90 4.80 17.76
C ARG A 85 -4.12 6.10 17.53
N ALA A 86 -3.14 6.39 18.38
CA ALA A 86 -2.25 7.55 18.22
C ALA A 86 -1.55 7.57 16.84
N LYS A 87 -1.16 6.40 16.36
CA LYS A 87 -0.48 6.25 15.08
C LYS A 87 -1.43 6.30 13.88
N ASN A 88 -2.62 5.72 13.99
CA ASN A 88 -3.53 5.53 12.86
C ASN A 88 -4.64 6.58 12.77
N HIS A 89 -4.97 7.26 13.88
CA HIS A 89 -6.01 8.28 14.01
C HIS A 89 -5.54 9.54 14.77
N PRO A 90 -4.45 10.20 14.32
CA PRO A 90 -3.81 11.28 15.07
C PRO A 90 -4.69 12.54 15.25
N ALA A 91 -5.74 12.71 14.45
CA ALA A 91 -6.66 13.85 14.52
C ALA A 91 -7.83 13.64 15.51
N GLU A 92 -7.99 12.44 16.06
CA GLU A 92 -9.08 12.14 16.98
C GLU A 92 -8.67 12.45 18.43
N ASN A 93 -9.63 12.95 19.24
CA ASN A 93 -9.38 13.25 20.65
C ASN A 93 -9.12 11.94 21.42
N TYR A 94 -7.92 11.83 22.01
CA TYR A 94 -7.49 10.64 22.77
C TYR A 94 -8.32 10.36 24.01
N LEU A 95 -9.07 11.34 24.52
CA LEU A 95 -9.87 11.20 25.73
C LEU A 95 -11.20 10.49 25.50
N ASP A 96 -11.67 10.40 24.25
CA ASP A 96 -12.88 9.66 23.88
C ASP A 96 -12.55 8.21 23.57
N LEU A 97 -12.38 7.40 24.61
CA LEU A 97 -12.21 5.96 24.43
C LEU A 97 -13.55 5.35 24.00
N ASN A 98 -13.60 4.85 22.77
CA ASN A 98 -14.75 4.11 22.28
C ASN A 98 -14.61 2.63 22.69
N GLU A 99 -15.30 2.22 23.74
CA GLU A 99 -15.23 0.84 24.28
C GLU A 99 -15.59 -0.22 23.21
N TYR A 100 -16.55 0.07 22.33
CA TYR A 100 -16.87 -0.85 21.22
C TYR A 100 -15.66 -1.05 20.31
N ARG A 101 -14.92 0.02 19.98
CA ARG A 101 -13.73 -0.09 19.15
C ARG A 101 -12.57 -0.81 19.87
N LEU A 102 -12.47 -0.64 21.15
CA LEU A 102 -11.51 -1.37 21.99
C LEU A 102 -11.81 -2.88 21.97
N GLU A 103 -13.08 -3.28 22.12
CA GLU A 103 -13.44 -4.70 22.03
C GLU A 103 -13.15 -5.29 20.64
N VAL A 104 -13.50 -4.60 19.55
CA VAL A 104 -13.17 -5.04 18.19
C VAL A 104 -11.66 -5.15 18.00
N PHE A 105 -10.90 -4.19 18.54
CA PHE A 105 -9.43 -4.25 18.50
C PHE A 105 -8.90 -5.45 19.28
N LYS A 106 -9.44 -5.75 20.45
CA LYS A 106 -9.07 -6.90 21.29
C LYS A 106 -9.31 -8.22 20.57
N GLU A 107 -10.48 -8.39 19.93
CA GLU A 107 -10.78 -9.57 19.12
C GLU A 107 -9.82 -9.73 17.92
N ASN A 108 -9.49 -8.63 17.26
CA ASN A 108 -8.53 -8.64 16.15
C ASN A 108 -7.12 -8.95 16.65
N LEU A 109 -6.71 -8.42 17.80
CA LEU A 109 -5.42 -8.70 18.41
C LEU A 109 -5.28 -10.18 18.78
N GLN A 110 -6.31 -10.78 19.36
CA GLN A 110 -6.32 -12.21 19.66
C GLN A 110 -6.15 -13.04 18.39
N PHE A 111 -6.91 -12.73 17.32
CA PHE A 111 -6.79 -13.41 16.04
C PHE A 111 -5.38 -13.29 15.44
N VAL A 112 -4.76 -12.11 15.55
CA VAL A 112 -3.39 -11.84 15.09
C VAL A 112 -2.39 -12.68 15.91
N ASP A 113 -2.52 -12.71 17.24
CA ASP A 113 -1.62 -13.45 18.13
C ASP A 113 -1.70 -14.97 17.87
N GLU A 114 -2.91 -15.51 17.72
CA GLU A 114 -3.13 -16.93 17.38
C GLU A 114 -2.50 -17.32 16.03
N HIS A 115 -2.74 -16.49 14.98
CA HIS A 115 -2.17 -16.71 13.66
C HIS A 115 -0.64 -16.62 13.68
N ASN A 116 -0.09 -15.64 14.37
CA ASN A 116 1.36 -15.44 14.45
C ASN A 116 2.06 -16.55 15.25
N ALA A 117 1.42 -17.06 16.30
CA ALA A 117 1.90 -18.25 17.02
C ALA A 117 1.94 -19.48 16.09
N ALA A 118 0.93 -19.68 15.24
CA ALA A 118 0.94 -20.71 14.20
C ALA A 118 2.05 -20.49 13.17
N ALA A 119 2.32 -19.21 12.79
CA ALA A 119 3.42 -18.88 11.89
C ALA A 119 4.79 -19.18 12.53
N ASP A 120 4.95 -18.97 13.84
CA ASP A 120 6.18 -19.32 14.58
C ASP A 120 6.43 -20.82 14.63
N ARG A 121 5.37 -21.63 14.67
CA ARG A 121 5.45 -23.09 14.53
C ARG A 121 5.69 -23.58 13.12
N GLY A 122 5.67 -22.67 12.11
CA GLY A 122 5.84 -23.02 10.69
C GLY A 122 4.55 -23.46 9.98
N GLU A 123 3.40 -23.36 10.63
CA GLU A 123 2.08 -23.75 10.10
C GLU A 123 1.51 -22.70 9.14
N GLN A 124 1.99 -21.45 9.21
CA GLN A 124 1.60 -20.34 8.34
C GLN A 124 2.81 -19.74 7.65
N SER A 125 2.66 -19.35 6.38
CA SER A 125 3.75 -18.75 5.57
C SER A 125 3.78 -17.22 5.62
N PHE A 126 2.84 -16.60 6.30
CA PHE A 126 2.71 -15.15 6.41
C PHE A 126 2.31 -14.74 7.82
N ARG A 127 2.41 -13.44 8.10
CA ARG A 127 2.04 -12.88 9.40
C ARG A 127 0.93 -11.86 9.26
N LEU A 128 0.24 -11.66 10.37
CA LEU A 128 -0.75 -10.63 10.55
C LEU A 128 -0.24 -9.56 11.52
N GLY A 129 -0.89 -8.39 11.52
CA GLY A 129 -0.56 -7.34 12.45
C GLY A 129 -1.66 -6.29 12.57
N MET A 130 -1.57 -5.51 13.64
CA MET A 130 -2.51 -4.43 13.93
C MET A 130 -2.25 -3.26 12.99
N ASN A 131 -2.74 -3.41 11.75
CA ASN A 131 -2.67 -2.38 10.72
C ASN A 131 -3.83 -1.37 10.87
N ARG A 132 -4.03 -0.49 9.90
CA ARG A 132 -5.06 0.55 9.93
C ARG A 132 -6.51 0.06 10.08
N PHE A 133 -6.77 -1.23 9.93
CA PHE A 133 -8.10 -1.84 10.04
C PHE A 133 -8.31 -2.61 11.34
N ALA A 134 -7.39 -2.45 12.30
CA ALA A 134 -7.39 -3.27 13.50
C ALA A 134 -8.57 -3.02 14.45
N ASP A 135 -9.26 -1.87 14.35
CA ASP A 135 -10.47 -1.54 15.12
C ASP A 135 -11.77 -1.70 14.31
N LEU A 136 -11.70 -2.34 13.14
CA LEU A 136 -12.86 -2.65 12.32
C LEU A 136 -13.23 -4.12 12.43
N THR A 137 -14.53 -4.43 12.57
CA THR A 137 -15.00 -5.80 12.34
C THR A 137 -14.79 -6.18 10.88
N ASN A 138 -14.80 -7.48 10.57
CA ASN A 138 -14.63 -7.90 9.18
C ASN A 138 -15.80 -7.42 8.29
N GLU A 139 -17.03 -7.36 8.83
CA GLU A 139 -18.20 -6.83 8.14
C GLU A 139 -18.05 -5.35 7.82
N GLU A 140 -17.54 -4.55 8.78
CA GLU A 140 -17.27 -3.12 8.55
C GLU A 140 -16.16 -2.90 7.53
N TYR A 141 -15.10 -3.72 7.57
CA TYR A 141 -14.02 -3.68 6.58
C TYR A 141 -14.57 -3.99 5.18
N ARG A 142 -15.32 -5.08 5.03
CA ARG A 142 -15.95 -5.46 3.76
C ARG A 142 -16.88 -4.38 3.23
N ALA A 143 -17.75 -3.84 4.10
CA ALA A 143 -18.70 -2.81 3.71
C ALA A 143 -18.06 -1.49 3.29
N ARG A 144 -16.87 -1.15 3.82
CA ARG A 144 -16.25 0.18 3.64
C ARG A 144 -15.14 0.23 2.60
N PHE A 145 -14.47 -0.89 2.33
CA PHE A 145 -13.25 -0.93 1.52
C PHE A 145 -13.32 -1.86 0.32
N LEU A 146 -14.31 -2.76 0.27
CA LEU A 146 -14.44 -3.74 -0.79
C LEU A 146 -15.60 -3.41 -1.72
N GLY A 147 -15.43 -3.81 -2.97
CA GLY A 147 -16.37 -3.60 -4.04
C GLY A 147 -17.30 -4.77 -4.32
N ASN A 148 -18.23 -4.59 -5.24
CA ASN A 148 -19.03 -5.65 -5.81
C ASN A 148 -18.79 -5.72 -7.31
N PHE A 149 -18.02 -6.68 -7.75
CA PHE A 149 -17.69 -6.93 -9.14
C PHE A 149 -18.63 -7.97 -9.80
N SER A 150 -19.75 -8.33 -9.16
CA SER A 150 -20.73 -9.29 -9.69
C SER A 150 -21.32 -8.91 -11.06
N GLN A 151 -21.21 -7.62 -11.43
CA GLN A 151 -21.61 -7.14 -12.76
C GLN A 151 -20.54 -7.33 -13.85
N MET A 152 -19.42 -7.97 -13.54
CA MET A 152 -18.46 -8.44 -14.54
C MET A 152 -19.07 -9.56 -15.41
N ARG A 153 -20.24 -9.27 -16.00
CA ARG A 153 -20.88 -10.19 -16.95
C ARG A 153 -19.93 -10.41 -18.12
N SER A 154 -19.96 -11.63 -18.61
CA SER A 154 -19.33 -12.14 -19.82
C SER A 154 -19.76 -11.33 -21.05
N THR A 155 -19.33 -10.07 -21.14
CA THR A 155 -19.27 -9.43 -22.46
C THR A 155 -18.18 -10.14 -23.24
N SER A 156 -18.42 -10.40 -24.53
CA SER A 156 -17.42 -10.93 -25.46
C SER A 156 -16.21 -9.98 -25.52
N ARG A 157 -15.28 -10.17 -24.56
CA ARG A 157 -14.05 -9.38 -24.47
C ARG A 157 -13.06 -9.95 -25.46
N LYS A 158 -12.53 -9.13 -26.33
CA LYS A 158 -11.47 -9.53 -27.26
C LYS A 158 -10.18 -9.79 -26.44
N ILE A 159 -9.90 -11.08 -26.20
CA ILE A 159 -8.67 -11.50 -25.54
C ILE A 159 -7.52 -11.25 -26.50
N SER A 160 -6.46 -10.60 -26.02
CA SER A 160 -5.25 -10.39 -26.79
C SER A 160 -4.40 -11.65 -26.82
N SER A 161 -3.78 -11.90 -27.98
CA SER A 161 -2.74 -12.91 -28.12
C SER A 161 -1.33 -12.39 -27.81
N ARG A 162 -1.18 -11.08 -27.49
CA ARG A 162 0.12 -10.42 -27.25
C ARG A 162 0.94 -11.15 -26.18
N TYR A 163 0.30 -11.45 -25.05
CA TYR A 163 0.93 -12.13 -23.92
C TYR A 163 0.48 -13.57 -23.73
N LEU A 164 -0.11 -14.18 -24.77
CA LEU A 164 -0.31 -15.62 -24.76
C LEU A 164 1.05 -16.32 -24.71
N LEU A 165 1.24 -17.17 -23.69
CA LEU A 165 2.47 -17.95 -23.58
C LEU A 165 2.54 -18.97 -24.73
N ARG A 166 3.66 -19.02 -25.43
CA ARG A 166 3.93 -19.93 -26.55
C ARG A 166 5.10 -20.82 -26.18
N GLU A 167 5.19 -21.96 -26.85
CA GLU A 167 6.36 -22.84 -26.77
C GLU A 167 7.63 -22.08 -27.19
N GLY A 168 8.67 -22.14 -26.36
CA GLY A 168 9.93 -21.40 -26.58
C GLY A 168 9.97 -20.00 -25.94
N ASP A 169 8.89 -19.51 -25.35
CA ASP A 169 8.94 -18.27 -24.58
C ASP A 169 9.79 -18.43 -23.28
N ASN A 170 10.84 -17.66 -23.16
CA ASN A 170 11.66 -17.58 -21.96
C ASN A 170 11.18 -16.41 -21.09
N LEU A 171 10.59 -16.70 -19.95
CA LEU A 171 10.22 -15.69 -18.97
C LEU A 171 11.36 -15.51 -17.96
N LEU A 172 11.54 -14.29 -17.47
CA LEU A 172 12.42 -14.01 -16.35
C LEU A 172 11.94 -14.77 -15.11
N ASP A 173 12.85 -15.22 -14.27
CA ASP A 173 12.51 -15.89 -13.00
C ASP A 173 11.79 -14.92 -12.05
N SER A 174 12.14 -13.63 -12.09
CA SER A 174 11.54 -12.56 -11.31
C SER A 174 11.55 -11.23 -12.03
N ILE A 175 10.61 -10.36 -11.66
CA ILE A 175 10.58 -8.95 -12.04
C ILE A 175 9.99 -8.15 -10.88
N ASP A 176 10.54 -6.98 -10.59
CA ASP A 176 9.99 -6.00 -9.67
C ASP A 176 10.00 -4.61 -10.33
N TRP A 177 8.83 -4.15 -10.74
CA TRP A 177 8.69 -2.86 -11.39
C TRP A 177 8.94 -1.67 -10.44
N ARG A 178 8.94 -1.91 -9.11
CA ARG A 178 9.33 -0.89 -8.13
C ARG A 178 10.83 -0.61 -8.23
N GLU A 179 11.64 -1.65 -8.35
CA GLU A 179 13.10 -1.56 -8.52
C GLU A 179 13.47 -1.01 -9.91
N ASN A 180 12.62 -1.29 -10.90
CA ASN A 180 12.78 -0.75 -12.26
C ASN A 180 12.21 0.68 -12.43
N GLY A 181 11.80 1.34 -11.33
CA GLY A 181 11.34 2.72 -11.34
C GLY A 181 10.00 2.97 -12.02
N ALA A 182 9.18 1.93 -12.27
CA ALA A 182 7.90 2.03 -12.97
C ALA A 182 6.67 2.02 -12.03
N VAL A 183 6.87 2.25 -10.74
CA VAL A 183 5.79 2.24 -9.73
C VAL A 183 5.86 3.49 -8.88
N VAL A 184 4.82 4.31 -8.94
CA VAL A 184 4.62 5.46 -8.04
C VAL A 184 4.39 4.97 -6.59
N GLN A 185 4.68 5.82 -5.61
CA GLN A 185 4.42 5.55 -4.20
C GLN A 185 3.00 5.02 -3.96
N VAL A 186 2.84 4.22 -2.89
CA VAL A 186 1.54 3.67 -2.52
C VAL A 186 0.60 4.79 -2.10
N LYS A 187 -0.55 4.83 -2.75
CA LYS A 187 -1.63 5.79 -2.47
C LYS A 187 -2.68 5.17 -1.55
N ASN A 188 -3.62 6.00 -1.08
CA ASN A 188 -4.66 5.59 -0.16
C ASN A 188 -6.04 6.04 -0.67
N GLN A 189 -6.86 5.09 -1.10
CA GLN A 189 -8.24 5.34 -1.53
C GLN A 189 -9.15 5.84 -0.39
N ALA A 190 -8.70 5.75 0.86
CA ALA A 190 -9.45 6.13 2.06
C ALA A 190 -10.87 5.51 2.06
N ARG A 191 -11.84 6.22 2.62
CA ARG A 191 -13.27 5.90 2.51
C ARG A 191 -13.82 6.72 1.36
N CYS A 192 -13.94 6.13 0.17
CA CYS A 192 -14.56 6.82 -0.95
C CYS A 192 -16.08 6.82 -0.75
N GLY A 193 -16.62 7.94 -0.30
CA GLY A 193 -18.07 8.11 -0.07
C GLY A 193 -18.41 8.62 1.34
N MET A 194 -19.57 9.27 1.46
CA MET A 194 -20.04 9.85 2.71
C MET A 194 -20.91 8.87 3.50
N LEU A 195 -20.62 8.72 4.79
CA LEU A 195 -21.42 7.99 5.77
C LEU A 195 -22.79 8.65 5.96
N ILE A 196 -23.84 8.18 5.33
CA ILE A 196 -25.17 8.72 5.65
C ILE A 196 -26.20 7.66 6.04
N ILE A 197 -26.04 6.37 5.72
CA ILE A 197 -27.08 5.38 6.09
C ILE A 197 -26.47 4.01 6.39
N PRO A 198 -26.91 3.28 7.45
CA PRO A 198 -26.41 1.95 7.82
C PRO A 198 -26.61 0.83 6.79
N SER A 199 -27.42 1.04 5.78
CA SER A 199 -27.77 0.03 4.76
C SER A 199 -27.12 0.26 3.38
N MET A 200 -26.31 1.29 3.19
CA MET A 200 -25.62 1.52 1.92
C MET A 200 -24.27 0.81 1.88
N VAL A 201 -24.14 -0.11 0.95
CA VAL A 201 -22.88 -0.78 0.59
C VAL A 201 -22.00 0.23 -0.14
N PHE A 202 -20.96 0.73 0.55
CA PHE A 202 -19.94 1.56 -0.07
C PHE A 202 -18.95 0.67 -0.81
N VAL A 203 -18.73 0.94 -2.09
CA VAL A 203 -17.96 0.08 -2.99
C VAL A 203 -16.67 0.79 -3.40
N GLY A 204 -15.92 1.43 -2.68
CA GLY A 204 -14.58 2.00 -2.94
C GLY A 204 -14.22 2.43 -4.38
N SER A 205 -13.11 3.12 -4.50
CA SER A 205 -12.51 3.57 -5.77
C SER A 205 -11.29 2.73 -6.20
N CYS A 206 -11.13 1.52 -5.69
CA CYS A 206 -10.00 0.64 -5.98
C CYS A 206 -9.77 0.42 -7.49
N TRP A 207 -10.85 0.41 -8.28
CA TRP A 207 -10.80 0.32 -9.73
C TRP A 207 -10.02 1.48 -10.37
N ALA A 208 -10.18 2.70 -9.86
CA ALA A 208 -9.48 3.88 -10.34
C ALA A 208 -7.98 3.81 -9.98
N PHE A 209 -7.66 3.44 -8.74
CA PHE A 209 -6.28 3.27 -8.27
C PHE A 209 -5.55 2.17 -9.04
N SER A 210 -6.22 1.04 -9.30
CA SER A 210 -5.63 -0.04 -10.08
C SER A 210 -5.36 0.39 -11.53
N ALA A 211 -6.33 1.03 -12.19
CA ALA A 211 -6.16 1.51 -13.55
C ALA A 211 -5.03 2.55 -13.66
N VAL A 212 -5.01 3.53 -12.76
CA VAL A 212 -3.99 4.59 -12.71
C VAL A 212 -2.60 3.98 -12.51
N ALA A 213 -2.43 3.05 -11.56
CA ALA A 213 -1.14 2.44 -11.29
C ALA A 213 -0.57 1.69 -12.53
N ALA A 214 -1.41 1.02 -13.31
CA ALA A 214 -0.97 0.37 -14.54
C ALA A 214 -0.56 1.38 -15.63
N ILE A 215 -1.28 2.53 -15.73
CA ILE A 215 -0.96 3.58 -16.70
C ILE A 215 0.31 4.33 -16.32
N GLU A 216 0.52 4.62 -15.05
CA GLU A 216 1.77 5.20 -14.51
C GLU A 216 2.96 4.34 -14.92
N GLY A 217 2.82 3.01 -14.76
CA GLY A 217 3.87 2.05 -15.09
C GLY A 217 4.18 1.98 -16.58
N ILE A 218 3.18 1.80 -17.46
CA ILE A 218 3.45 1.73 -18.91
C ILE A 218 3.95 3.07 -19.44
N ASN A 219 3.49 4.19 -18.89
CA ASN A 219 4.01 5.50 -19.28
C ASN A 219 5.51 5.62 -18.99
N GLN A 220 5.94 5.21 -17.79
CA GLN A 220 7.36 5.21 -17.44
C GLN A 220 8.17 4.26 -18.34
N ILE A 221 7.68 3.04 -18.57
CA ILE A 221 8.37 2.03 -19.42
C ILE A 221 8.58 2.56 -20.84
N VAL A 222 7.57 3.25 -21.41
CA VAL A 222 7.63 3.71 -22.82
C VAL A 222 8.34 5.06 -22.97
N THR A 223 8.16 5.97 -21.99
CA THR A 223 8.64 7.36 -22.13
C THR A 223 9.82 7.71 -21.23
N GLY A 224 10.15 6.88 -20.25
CA GLY A 224 11.14 7.16 -19.21
C GLY A 224 10.62 8.11 -18.10
N ASN A 225 9.36 8.55 -18.16
CA ASN A 225 8.81 9.52 -17.21
C ASN A 225 7.78 8.84 -16.27
N LEU A 226 8.11 8.74 -14.99
CA LEU A 226 7.17 8.31 -13.96
C LEU A 226 6.37 9.53 -13.46
N ILE A 227 5.07 9.53 -13.72
CA ILE A 227 4.17 10.64 -13.36
C ILE A 227 3.03 10.08 -12.52
N SER A 228 2.79 10.66 -11.34
CA SER A 228 1.62 10.32 -10.52
C SER A 228 0.37 10.92 -11.13
N LEU A 229 -0.63 10.08 -11.44
CA LEU A 229 -1.85 10.43 -12.17
C LEU A 229 -3.05 10.50 -11.23
N SER A 230 -4.14 11.16 -11.69
CA SER A 230 -5.31 11.49 -10.88
C SER A 230 -6.35 10.37 -10.87
N GLU A 231 -6.55 9.74 -9.74
CA GLU A 231 -7.71 8.88 -9.48
C GLU A 231 -8.99 9.70 -9.33
N GLN A 232 -8.87 10.94 -8.84
CA GLN A 232 -10.03 11.82 -8.66
C GLN A 232 -10.70 12.18 -9.97
N GLU A 233 -9.93 12.39 -11.03
CA GLU A 233 -10.50 12.65 -12.36
C GLU A 233 -11.40 11.50 -12.82
N LEU A 234 -10.98 10.25 -12.60
CA LEU A 234 -11.80 9.08 -12.90
C LEU A 234 -13.05 9.02 -12.01
N VAL A 235 -12.90 9.27 -10.72
CA VAL A 235 -14.02 9.25 -9.75
C VAL A 235 -15.08 10.31 -10.09
N ASP A 236 -14.67 11.49 -10.55
CA ASP A 236 -15.56 12.59 -10.83
C ASP A 236 -16.16 12.55 -12.24
N CYS A 237 -15.37 12.14 -13.23
CA CYS A 237 -15.67 12.37 -14.65
C CYS A 237 -16.01 11.11 -15.44
N ASP A 238 -15.58 9.92 -15.02
CA ASP A 238 -15.86 8.68 -15.74
C ASP A 238 -17.30 8.20 -15.50
N SER A 239 -18.18 8.52 -16.45
CA SER A 239 -19.58 8.09 -16.42
C SER A 239 -19.79 6.61 -16.75
N GLY A 240 -18.79 5.90 -17.26
CA GLY A 240 -18.80 4.45 -17.48
C GLY A 240 -18.63 3.65 -16.20
N ASN A 241 -18.20 4.31 -15.13
CA ASN A 241 -18.05 3.77 -13.79
C ASN A 241 -18.97 4.50 -12.78
N ARG A 242 -19.09 3.96 -11.56
CA ARG A 242 -20.02 4.50 -10.56
C ARG A 242 -19.31 5.25 -9.43
N ALA A 243 -18.18 5.88 -9.75
CA ALA A 243 -17.36 6.64 -8.79
C ALA A 243 -17.01 5.80 -7.54
N CYS A 244 -17.38 6.29 -6.34
CA CYS A 244 -17.18 5.56 -5.08
C CYS A 244 -18.08 4.32 -4.93
N ASN A 245 -19.07 4.12 -5.80
CA ASN A 245 -19.91 2.93 -5.81
C ASN A 245 -19.38 1.81 -6.72
N GLY A 246 -18.09 1.85 -7.01
CA GLY A 246 -17.38 0.84 -7.77
C GLY A 246 -17.26 1.11 -9.27
N GLY A 247 -16.46 0.31 -9.91
CA GLY A 247 -16.17 0.41 -11.32
C GLY A 247 -15.26 -0.71 -11.81
N LEU A 248 -14.87 -0.62 -13.07
CA LEU A 248 -14.01 -1.57 -13.76
C LEU A 248 -12.82 -0.82 -14.38
N MET A 249 -11.64 -1.40 -14.32
CA MET A 249 -10.42 -0.80 -14.85
C MET A 249 -10.48 -0.61 -16.37
N ASP A 250 -11.12 -1.53 -17.09
CA ASP A 250 -11.31 -1.42 -18.54
C ASP A 250 -12.23 -0.25 -18.94
N ASN A 251 -13.22 0.12 -18.12
CA ASN A 251 -14.00 1.33 -18.33
C ASN A 251 -13.16 2.59 -18.08
N ALA A 252 -12.29 2.57 -17.06
CA ALA A 252 -11.34 3.66 -16.83
C ALA A 252 -10.38 3.84 -18.02
N PHE A 253 -9.86 2.76 -18.58
CA PHE A 253 -9.02 2.83 -19.78
C PHE A 253 -9.79 3.42 -20.97
N LYS A 254 -11.06 2.99 -21.19
CA LYS A 254 -11.92 3.56 -22.25
C LYS A 254 -12.14 5.05 -22.05
N PHE A 255 -12.42 5.47 -20.81
CA PHE A 255 -12.59 6.89 -20.49
C PHE A 255 -11.33 7.68 -20.87
N ILE A 256 -10.16 7.24 -20.45
CA ILE A 256 -8.88 7.93 -20.70
C ILE A 256 -8.57 8.01 -22.19
N ILE A 257 -8.81 6.94 -22.96
CA ILE A 257 -8.64 6.94 -24.42
C ILE A 257 -9.60 7.95 -25.07
N ASN A 258 -10.87 7.90 -24.71
CA ASN A 258 -11.89 8.79 -25.30
C ASN A 258 -11.70 10.26 -24.89
N ASN A 259 -11.16 10.49 -23.70
CA ASN A 259 -10.83 11.83 -23.20
C ASN A 259 -9.54 12.39 -23.84
N GLY A 260 -8.72 11.54 -24.50
CA GLY A 260 -7.41 11.90 -25.04
C GLY A 260 -6.29 11.91 -24.00
N GLY A 261 -6.54 11.49 -22.77
CA GLY A 261 -5.56 11.39 -21.70
C GLY A 261 -6.16 11.58 -20.30
N ILE A 262 -5.27 11.68 -19.33
CA ILE A 262 -5.57 11.87 -17.90
C ILE A 262 -4.61 12.89 -17.30
N ASN A 263 -5.08 13.64 -16.29
CA ASN A 263 -4.31 14.65 -15.58
C ASN A 263 -3.42 14.01 -14.48
N SER A 264 -2.49 14.81 -13.93
CA SER A 264 -1.66 14.41 -12.80
C SER A 264 -2.42 14.51 -11.47
N GLU A 265 -1.98 13.73 -10.49
CA GLU A 265 -2.43 13.81 -9.10
C GLU A 265 -2.22 15.21 -8.51
N GLN A 266 -1.13 15.87 -8.85
CA GLN A 266 -0.83 17.22 -8.38
C GLN A 266 -1.88 18.25 -8.85
N ASN A 267 -2.35 18.15 -10.08
CA ASN A 267 -3.31 19.09 -10.65
C ASN A 267 -4.75 18.77 -10.28
N TYR A 268 -5.08 17.49 -10.15
CA TYR A 268 -6.42 17.01 -9.80
C TYR A 268 -6.34 16.02 -8.64
N PRO A 269 -6.07 16.51 -7.41
CA PRO A 269 -5.74 15.68 -6.25
C PRO A 269 -6.93 14.85 -5.77
N TYR A 270 -6.64 13.66 -5.21
CA TYR A 270 -7.63 12.77 -4.65
C TYR A 270 -8.21 13.31 -3.34
N ILE A 271 -9.55 13.33 -3.22
CA ILE A 271 -10.28 13.86 -2.06
C ILE A 271 -11.15 12.82 -1.35
N GLY A 272 -11.16 11.55 -1.82
CA GLY A 272 -11.89 10.46 -1.16
C GLY A 272 -13.41 10.53 -1.25
N GLN A 273 -13.96 11.29 -2.17
CA GLN A 273 -15.40 11.39 -2.42
C GLN A 273 -15.67 11.78 -3.88
N LYS A 274 -16.87 11.45 -4.37
CA LYS A 274 -17.29 11.93 -5.68
C LYS A 274 -17.59 13.43 -5.61
N GLY A 275 -16.88 14.20 -6.44
CA GLY A 275 -17.14 15.61 -6.70
C GLY A 275 -17.90 15.85 -8.02
N THR A 276 -18.01 17.12 -8.40
CA THR A 276 -18.43 17.51 -9.74
C THR A 276 -17.23 17.45 -10.67
N CYS A 277 -17.39 16.84 -11.85
CA CYS A 277 -16.33 16.79 -12.85
C CYS A 277 -15.86 18.20 -13.24
N ASN A 278 -14.61 18.51 -12.94
CA ASN A 278 -13.98 19.76 -13.34
C ASN A 278 -13.48 19.66 -14.78
N THR A 279 -14.26 20.16 -15.73
CA THR A 279 -13.96 20.06 -17.16
C THR A 279 -12.68 20.77 -17.56
N THR A 280 -12.31 21.86 -16.90
CA THR A 280 -11.05 22.56 -17.17
C THR A 280 -9.87 21.69 -16.81
N LYS A 281 -9.89 21.06 -15.63
CA LYS A 281 -8.82 20.12 -15.20
C LYS A 281 -8.82 18.85 -16.04
N LYS A 282 -10.00 18.27 -16.32
CA LYS A 282 -10.15 17.06 -17.14
C LYS A 282 -9.54 17.22 -18.54
N ASN A 283 -9.56 18.41 -19.10
CA ASN A 283 -9.01 18.70 -20.43
C ASN A 283 -7.47 18.92 -20.41
N VAL A 284 -6.81 18.78 -19.26
CA VAL A 284 -5.34 18.80 -19.17
C VAL A 284 -4.83 17.35 -19.23
N HIS A 285 -4.35 16.95 -20.39
CA HIS A 285 -3.91 15.59 -20.67
C HIS A 285 -2.40 15.47 -20.46
N VAL A 286 -1.98 14.94 -19.32
CA VAL A 286 -0.57 14.76 -18.97
C VAL A 286 -0.03 13.43 -19.49
N VAL A 287 -0.85 12.38 -19.45
CA VAL A 287 -0.53 11.06 -19.98
C VAL A 287 -1.71 10.52 -20.79
N SER A 288 -1.45 9.91 -21.93
CA SER A 288 -2.42 9.19 -22.76
C SER A 288 -2.03 7.72 -22.92
N ILE A 289 -3.00 6.89 -23.26
CA ILE A 289 -2.82 5.51 -23.70
C ILE A 289 -3.54 5.30 -25.03
N ASP A 290 -3.05 4.37 -25.86
CA ASP A 290 -3.56 4.17 -27.22
C ASP A 290 -4.70 3.14 -27.26
N SER A 291 -4.60 2.11 -26.41
CA SER A 291 -5.60 1.06 -26.28
C SER A 291 -5.48 0.34 -24.93
N TYR A 292 -6.26 -0.71 -24.75
CA TYR A 292 -6.09 -1.65 -23.64
C TYR A 292 -6.45 -3.06 -24.12
N GLU A 293 -5.88 -4.04 -23.44
CA GLU A 293 -6.05 -5.44 -23.79
C GLU A 293 -6.30 -6.30 -22.55
N TYR A 294 -6.80 -7.52 -22.77
CA TYR A 294 -7.02 -8.50 -21.71
C TYR A 294 -6.04 -9.65 -21.85
N VAL A 295 -5.49 -10.09 -20.72
CA VAL A 295 -4.76 -11.36 -20.66
C VAL A 295 -5.76 -12.52 -20.71
N PRO A 296 -5.42 -13.67 -21.31
CA PRO A 296 -6.25 -14.88 -21.23
C PRO A 296 -6.62 -15.20 -19.78
N ARG A 297 -7.94 -15.38 -19.53
CA ARG A 297 -8.48 -15.67 -18.20
C ARG A 297 -8.03 -17.03 -17.70
N ASN A 298 -7.89 -17.14 -16.38
CA ASN A 298 -7.53 -18.39 -15.71
C ASN A 298 -6.23 -18.99 -16.27
N ASN A 299 -5.27 -18.12 -16.59
CA ASN A 299 -3.99 -18.49 -17.16
C ASN A 299 -2.86 -17.69 -16.49
N GLU A 300 -2.36 -18.20 -15.36
CA GLU A 300 -1.29 -17.52 -14.61
C GLU A 300 0.01 -17.40 -15.42
N LYS A 301 0.30 -18.32 -16.36
CA LYS A 301 1.50 -18.22 -17.20
C LYS A 301 1.42 -17.08 -18.22
N SER A 302 0.26 -16.87 -18.84
CA SER A 302 0.03 -15.70 -19.69
C SER A 302 0.02 -14.40 -18.86
N LEU A 303 -0.52 -14.43 -17.63
CA LEU A 303 -0.46 -13.33 -16.70
C LEU A 303 1.00 -13.01 -16.31
N GLN A 304 1.83 -14.01 -16.04
CA GLN A 304 3.26 -13.85 -15.78
C GLN A 304 3.97 -13.17 -16.95
N LYS A 305 3.68 -13.61 -18.19
CA LYS A 305 4.23 -12.97 -19.39
C LYS A 305 3.81 -11.51 -19.52
N ALA A 306 2.55 -11.17 -19.21
CA ALA A 306 2.10 -9.79 -19.21
C ALA A 306 2.83 -8.95 -18.16
N VAL A 307 2.94 -9.47 -16.93
CA VAL A 307 3.63 -8.79 -15.82
C VAL A 307 5.14 -8.66 -16.08
N ALA A 308 5.75 -9.59 -16.80
CA ALA A 308 7.15 -9.47 -17.23
C ALA A 308 7.41 -8.25 -18.14
N ASN A 309 6.35 -7.70 -18.77
CA ASN A 309 6.46 -6.57 -19.69
C ASN A 309 5.93 -5.26 -19.12
N GLN A 310 4.99 -5.29 -18.16
CA GLN A 310 4.39 -4.09 -17.55
C GLN A 310 3.55 -4.42 -16.31
N PRO A 311 3.22 -3.44 -15.45
CA PRO A 311 2.18 -3.60 -14.43
C PRO A 311 0.81 -3.94 -15.03
N VAL A 312 0.07 -4.85 -14.37
CA VAL A 312 -1.20 -5.40 -14.86
C VAL A 312 -2.30 -5.25 -13.80
N THR A 313 -3.46 -4.72 -14.20
CA THR A 313 -4.63 -4.63 -13.31
C THR A 313 -5.31 -5.98 -13.17
N VAL A 314 -5.72 -6.30 -11.95
CA VAL A 314 -6.46 -7.52 -11.63
C VAL A 314 -7.57 -7.25 -10.62
N VAL A 315 -8.51 -8.17 -10.52
CA VAL A 315 -9.50 -8.17 -9.45
C VAL A 315 -9.31 -9.43 -8.62
N ILE A 316 -9.35 -9.26 -7.30
CA ILE A 316 -9.18 -10.37 -6.34
C ILE A 316 -10.35 -10.43 -5.38
N GLU A 317 -10.49 -11.55 -4.68
CA GLU A 317 -11.28 -11.66 -3.46
C GLU A 317 -10.38 -11.33 -2.27
N SER A 318 -10.78 -10.37 -1.45
CA SER A 318 -10.02 -9.86 -0.32
C SER A 318 -10.83 -9.76 0.97
N ALA A 319 -12.03 -10.37 1.01
CA ALA A 319 -12.98 -10.27 2.12
C ALA A 319 -12.52 -10.95 3.42
N GLY A 320 -11.53 -11.84 3.36
CA GLY A 320 -11.09 -12.62 4.51
C GLY A 320 -10.42 -11.78 5.60
N ARG A 321 -10.65 -12.13 6.89
CA ARG A 321 -10.05 -11.43 8.04
C ARG A 321 -8.51 -11.47 8.00
N ALA A 322 -7.92 -12.56 7.49
CA ALA A 322 -6.48 -12.66 7.32
C ALA A 322 -5.95 -11.68 6.26
N PHE A 323 -6.71 -11.42 5.19
CA PHE A 323 -6.35 -10.40 4.20
C PHE A 323 -6.48 -8.98 4.78
N GLN A 324 -7.59 -8.70 5.51
CA GLN A 324 -7.80 -7.44 6.22
C GLN A 324 -6.59 -7.08 7.09
N LEU A 325 -6.10 -8.03 7.89
CA LEU A 325 -5.05 -7.83 8.88
C LEU A 325 -3.65 -8.25 8.39
N TYR A 326 -3.51 -8.54 7.07
CA TYR A 326 -2.21 -8.90 6.51
C TYR A 326 -1.16 -7.83 6.81
N ARG A 327 -0.04 -8.27 7.35
CA ARG A 327 1.12 -7.44 7.63
C ARG A 327 2.36 -8.31 7.71
N SER A 328 3.22 -8.24 6.74
CA SER A 328 4.54 -8.81 6.83
C SER A 328 5.55 -7.70 7.09
N VAL A 329 6.23 -7.79 8.22
CA VAL A 329 7.23 -6.78 8.59
C VAL A 329 8.56 -7.23 8.00
N ARG A 330 9.00 -6.59 6.93
CA ARG A 330 10.42 -6.50 6.62
C ARG A 330 11.02 -5.48 7.59
N PHE A 331 11.42 -5.91 8.78
CA PHE A 331 12.25 -5.07 9.64
C PHE A 331 13.64 -4.98 9.00
N ILE A 332 13.84 -3.96 8.17
CA ILE A 332 15.18 -3.42 7.91
C ILE A 332 15.40 -2.34 8.97
N GLN A 333 15.59 -2.73 10.22
CA GLN A 333 16.31 -1.89 11.16
C GLN A 333 17.72 -2.46 11.24
N LYS A 334 18.68 -1.77 10.62
CA LYS A 334 20.10 -1.87 10.93
C LYS A 334 20.31 -1.43 12.38
N ILE A 335 20.00 -2.30 13.32
CA ILE A 335 20.48 -2.20 14.68
C ILE A 335 21.08 -3.55 15.01
N ASN A 336 22.41 -3.61 14.87
CA ASN A 336 23.33 -4.55 15.47
C ASN A 336 22.83 -5.99 15.73
N PHE A 337 23.13 -6.89 14.76
CA PHE A 337 23.57 -8.27 14.96
C PHE A 337 22.62 -9.34 15.53
N CYS A 338 21.34 -9.10 15.80
CA CYS A 338 20.52 -10.14 16.43
C CYS A 338 19.13 -10.45 15.83
N CYS A 339 18.74 -9.90 14.67
CA CYS A 339 17.41 -10.12 14.08
C CYS A 339 17.41 -10.65 12.64
N GLU A 340 18.32 -11.54 12.30
CA GLU A 340 18.43 -12.13 10.96
C GLU A 340 17.42 -13.27 10.69
N SER A 341 16.63 -13.68 11.68
CA SER A 341 15.79 -14.90 11.60
C SER A 341 14.31 -14.65 11.31
N LEU A 342 13.85 -13.40 11.10
CA LEU A 342 12.46 -13.07 10.77
C LEU A 342 12.26 -12.59 9.31
N ALA A 343 13.32 -12.54 8.51
CA ALA A 343 13.25 -12.29 7.10
C ALA A 343 12.71 -13.53 6.39
N GLY A 344 11.51 -13.49 5.83
CA GLY A 344 11.07 -14.53 4.90
C GLY A 344 9.65 -15.08 5.05
N LYS A 345 8.84 -14.63 6.00
CA LYS A 345 7.46 -15.14 6.11
C LYS A 345 6.45 -14.05 5.73
N GLY A 346 6.17 -13.90 4.43
CA GLY A 346 5.30 -12.85 3.92
C GLY A 346 4.39 -13.26 2.77
N ILE A 347 4.58 -14.45 2.16
CA ILE A 347 3.75 -14.87 1.03
C ILE A 347 2.38 -15.32 1.54
N PHE A 348 1.34 -14.58 1.16
CA PHE A 348 -0.04 -14.86 1.54
C PHE A 348 -0.53 -16.16 0.89
N THR A 349 -0.75 -17.17 1.71
CA THR A 349 -1.33 -18.46 1.34
C THR A 349 -2.73 -18.65 1.96
N GLY A 350 -3.25 -17.63 2.68
CA GLY A 350 -4.50 -17.68 3.40
C GLY A 350 -5.68 -18.10 2.53
N ALA A 351 -6.74 -18.62 3.17
CA ALA A 351 -7.95 -18.98 2.44
C ALA A 351 -8.59 -17.74 1.82
N CYS A 352 -9.05 -17.87 0.58
CA CYS A 352 -9.90 -16.92 -0.11
C CYS A 352 -10.80 -17.66 -1.11
N GLU A 353 -11.92 -17.06 -1.43
CA GLU A 353 -12.85 -17.53 -2.44
C GLU A 353 -12.60 -16.87 -3.79
N ILE A 354 -13.58 -16.86 -4.66
CA ILE A 354 -13.55 -16.24 -5.99
C ILE A 354 -14.68 -15.21 -6.17
N ALA A 355 -15.27 -14.75 -5.07
CA ALA A 355 -16.24 -13.67 -5.06
C ALA A 355 -15.51 -12.32 -5.15
N LEU A 356 -15.04 -11.99 -6.33
CA LEU A 356 -14.17 -10.85 -6.59
C LEU A 356 -14.75 -9.53 -6.06
N ASP A 357 -13.96 -8.80 -5.27
CA ASP A 357 -14.41 -7.62 -4.52
C ASP A 357 -13.40 -6.46 -4.49
N HIS A 358 -12.18 -6.64 -5.01
CA HIS A 358 -11.14 -5.62 -4.90
C HIS A 358 -10.25 -5.53 -6.13
N GLY A 359 -10.12 -4.31 -6.70
CA GLY A 359 -9.22 -4.00 -7.82
C GLY A 359 -7.83 -3.64 -7.31
N VAL A 360 -6.80 -4.34 -7.79
CA VAL A 360 -5.39 -4.14 -7.43
C VAL A 360 -4.48 -4.25 -8.66
N THR A 361 -3.18 -3.97 -8.50
CA THR A 361 -2.23 -4.00 -9.61
C THR A 361 -1.06 -4.92 -9.30
N ILE A 362 -0.83 -5.92 -10.16
CA ILE A 362 0.40 -6.72 -10.08
C ILE A 362 1.55 -5.88 -10.64
N VAL A 363 2.59 -5.70 -9.83
CA VAL A 363 3.79 -4.93 -10.17
C VAL A 363 5.05 -5.77 -10.20
N GLY A 364 4.91 -7.09 -10.12
CA GLY A 364 6.04 -7.99 -10.20
C GLY A 364 5.70 -9.40 -9.76
N TYR A 365 6.69 -10.26 -9.81
CA TYR A 365 6.65 -11.63 -9.33
C TYR A 365 8.04 -12.13 -9.00
N GLY A 366 8.13 -13.21 -8.25
CA GLY A 366 9.38 -13.87 -7.91
C GLY A 366 9.15 -15.21 -7.26
N THR A 367 10.23 -15.77 -6.72
CA THR A 367 10.25 -17.02 -5.96
C THR A 367 11.06 -16.81 -4.69
N GLU A 368 10.57 -17.27 -3.55
CA GLU A 368 11.26 -17.23 -2.27
C GLU A 368 11.02 -18.54 -1.50
N ASN A 369 12.08 -19.22 -1.10
CA ASN A 369 12.00 -20.52 -0.40
C ASN A 369 11.11 -21.53 -1.18
N ASP A 370 11.34 -21.70 -2.46
CA ASP A 370 10.59 -22.57 -3.39
C ASP A 370 9.09 -22.25 -3.50
N LYS A 371 8.67 -21.06 -3.06
CA LYS A 371 7.31 -20.56 -3.24
C LYS A 371 7.30 -19.42 -4.25
N ASP A 372 6.56 -19.61 -5.31
CA ASP A 372 6.29 -18.59 -6.30
C ASP A 372 5.28 -17.56 -5.76
N TYR A 373 5.48 -16.28 -6.08
CA TYR A 373 4.58 -15.22 -5.62
C TYR A 373 4.38 -14.11 -6.66
N TRP A 374 3.26 -13.42 -6.54
CA TRP A 374 2.98 -12.14 -7.16
C TRP A 374 3.32 -11.01 -6.18
N ILE A 375 3.85 -9.89 -6.68
CA ILE A 375 3.96 -8.63 -5.95
C ILE A 375 2.77 -7.77 -6.36
N VAL A 376 1.88 -7.50 -5.43
CA VAL A 376 0.62 -6.80 -5.70
C VAL A 376 0.61 -5.47 -4.97
N LYS A 377 0.45 -4.37 -5.70
CA LYS A 377 0.27 -3.01 -5.18
C LYS A 377 -1.18 -2.82 -4.77
N ASN A 378 -1.40 -2.44 -3.51
CA ASN A 378 -2.72 -2.11 -2.97
C ASN A 378 -2.92 -0.59 -2.89
N SER A 379 -4.13 -0.17 -2.54
CA SER A 379 -4.56 1.22 -2.44
C SER A 379 -5.02 1.61 -1.03
N TRP A 380 -4.43 1.01 0.01
CA TRP A 380 -4.80 1.26 1.41
C TRP A 380 -3.71 1.96 2.22
N GLY A 381 -2.76 2.64 1.54
CA GLY A 381 -1.63 3.32 2.16
C GLY A 381 -0.53 2.38 2.64
N GLU A 382 0.60 2.96 3.02
CA GLU A 382 1.81 2.22 3.41
C GLU A 382 1.69 1.50 4.77
N ASN A 383 0.71 1.85 5.61
CA ASN A 383 0.49 1.23 6.91
C ASN A 383 -0.24 -0.13 6.83
N TRP A 384 -0.60 -0.59 5.64
CA TRP A 384 -1.15 -1.92 5.39
C TRP A 384 -0.12 -2.81 4.70
N GLY A 385 -0.14 -4.11 5.01
CA GLY A 385 0.67 -5.10 4.32
C GLY A 385 2.19 -4.89 4.45
N GLU A 386 2.90 -5.13 3.38
CA GLU A 386 4.34 -4.89 3.19
C GLU A 386 4.54 -3.48 2.61
N SER A 387 4.40 -2.43 3.43
CA SER A 387 4.46 -1.02 2.99
C SER A 387 3.48 -0.72 1.86
N GLY A 388 2.24 -1.23 1.97
CA GLY A 388 1.17 -1.05 1.00
C GLY A 388 1.10 -2.12 -0.11
N TYR A 389 1.97 -3.12 -0.05
CA TYR A 389 1.99 -4.25 -0.98
C TYR A 389 1.60 -5.54 -0.27
N ILE A 390 1.26 -6.57 -1.06
CA ILE A 390 1.10 -7.95 -0.61
C ILE A 390 1.81 -8.87 -1.59
N ARG A 391 2.50 -9.89 -1.05
CA ARG A 391 2.97 -11.02 -1.84
C ARG A 391 1.95 -12.14 -1.77
N MET A 392 1.36 -12.50 -2.90
CA MET A 392 0.33 -13.54 -2.99
C MET A 392 0.90 -14.77 -3.70
N GLU A 393 0.62 -15.97 -3.17
CA GLU A 393 1.07 -17.23 -3.77
C GLU A 393 0.67 -17.32 -5.25
N ARG A 394 1.60 -17.79 -6.09
CA ARG A 394 1.47 -17.96 -7.55
C ARG A 394 1.62 -19.42 -7.92
N ASN A 395 1.09 -19.79 -9.06
CA ASN A 395 1.16 -21.16 -9.60
C ASN A 395 0.48 -22.20 -8.69
N ILE A 396 -0.63 -21.84 -8.06
CA ILE A 396 -1.44 -22.77 -7.27
C ILE A 396 -2.17 -23.76 -8.21
N ALA A 397 -2.70 -24.83 -7.65
CA ALA A 397 -3.39 -25.87 -8.42
C ALA A 397 -4.65 -25.39 -9.18
N TYR A 398 -5.24 -24.26 -8.77
CA TYR A 398 -6.43 -23.70 -9.40
C TYR A 398 -6.07 -22.71 -10.48
N SER A 399 -6.61 -22.87 -11.69
CA SER A 399 -6.31 -22.06 -12.87
C SER A 399 -6.67 -20.57 -12.71
N PHE A 400 -7.64 -20.24 -11.83
CA PHE A 400 -8.01 -18.87 -11.51
C PHE A 400 -6.96 -18.16 -10.63
N GLY A 401 -5.96 -18.88 -10.12
CA GLY A 401 -4.92 -18.34 -9.25
C GLY A 401 -5.42 -17.98 -7.84
N LYS A 402 -4.50 -17.57 -6.97
CA LYS A 402 -4.82 -17.20 -5.57
C LYS A 402 -5.84 -16.07 -5.52
N CYS A 403 -6.93 -16.28 -4.77
CA CYS A 403 -8.04 -15.31 -4.63
C CYS A 403 -8.64 -14.84 -5.98
N GLY A 404 -8.59 -15.67 -7.03
CA GLY A 404 -9.12 -15.33 -8.35
C GLY A 404 -8.28 -14.35 -9.16
N ILE A 405 -7.01 -14.13 -8.82
CA ILE A 405 -6.12 -13.11 -9.42
C ILE A 405 -5.99 -13.21 -10.94
N ALA A 406 -6.14 -14.41 -11.51
CA ALA A 406 -6.05 -14.64 -12.95
C ALA A 406 -7.42 -14.59 -13.67
N MET A 407 -8.51 -14.21 -12.99
CA MET A 407 -9.85 -14.23 -13.60
C MET A 407 -10.13 -13.03 -14.51
N TYR A 408 -9.63 -11.83 -14.18
CA TYR A 408 -9.94 -10.59 -14.92
C TYR A 408 -8.72 -9.68 -15.09
N PRO A 409 -7.60 -10.18 -15.63
CA PRO A 409 -6.43 -9.33 -15.84
C PRO A 409 -6.59 -8.50 -17.12
N SER A 410 -6.23 -7.20 -17.02
CA SER A 410 -6.18 -6.26 -18.13
C SER A 410 -5.01 -5.29 -18.00
N TYR A 411 -4.61 -4.70 -19.10
CA TYR A 411 -3.49 -3.78 -19.11
C TYR A 411 -3.66 -2.67 -20.18
N PRO A 412 -3.17 -1.44 -19.90
CA PRO A 412 -3.14 -0.38 -20.89
C PRO A 412 -2.04 -0.65 -21.92
N VAL A 413 -2.26 -0.22 -23.15
CA VAL A 413 -1.27 -0.25 -24.24
C VAL A 413 -0.87 1.18 -24.56
N LYS A 414 0.43 1.44 -24.61
CA LYS A 414 1.03 2.69 -25.06
C LYS A 414 2.13 2.36 -26.04
N GLU A 415 2.05 2.93 -27.24
CA GLU A 415 3.04 2.67 -28.28
C GLU A 415 4.16 3.72 -28.21
N SER A 416 5.37 3.29 -28.52
CA SER A 416 6.50 4.21 -28.61
C SER A 416 6.33 5.14 -29.81
N THR A 417 6.38 6.46 -29.58
CA THR A 417 6.34 7.46 -30.65
C THR A 417 7.45 7.28 -31.69
N ASN A 418 8.53 6.57 -31.35
CA ASN A 418 9.63 6.25 -32.27
C ASN A 418 9.23 5.22 -33.34
N LEU A 419 8.30 4.29 -33.04
CA LEU A 419 7.82 3.31 -34.04
C LEU A 419 6.92 3.99 -35.08
N LEU A 420 6.05 4.91 -34.67
CA LEU A 420 5.16 5.65 -35.58
C LEU A 420 5.95 6.52 -36.57
N ASN A 421 7.05 7.13 -36.11
CA ASN A 421 7.96 7.90 -36.98
C ASN A 421 8.78 7.02 -37.95
N LEU A 422 8.97 5.75 -37.67
CA LEU A 422 9.63 4.80 -38.60
C LEU A 422 8.65 4.31 -39.67
N ILE A 423 7.38 4.02 -39.29
CA ILE A 423 6.35 3.54 -40.24
C ILE A 423 5.88 4.66 -41.18
N SER A 424 5.86 5.93 -40.71
CA SER A 424 5.51 7.07 -41.58
C SER A 424 6.62 7.47 -42.58
N LYS A 425 7.80 6.85 -42.52
CA LYS A 425 8.94 7.08 -43.44
C LYS A 425 9.15 5.94 -44.41
N ILE A 426 8.32 4.91 -44.38
CA ILE A 426 8.22 3.80 -45.36
C ILE A 426 6.95 4.04 -46.20
#